data_679ed2dce03f4109b87a1ec94aabb1aa
#
_entry.id   679ed2dce03f4109b87a1ec94aabb1aa
#
_cell.length_a   1.000
_cell.length_b   1.000
_cell.length_c   1.000
_cell.angle_alpha   90.00
_cell.angle_beta   90.00
_cell.angle_gamma   90.00
#
_symmetry.space_group_name_H-M   'P 1'
#
loop_
_entity.id
_entity.type
_entity.pdbx_description
1 polymer ?
#
loop_
_entity_poly.entity_id
_entity_poly.type
_entity_poly.pdbx_seq_one_letter_code
_entity_poly.pdbx_strand_id
1 'polypeptide(L)'
;MNEQTTPRPIALITGANKGIGRATAEQFAALGMTVLIGARNPRHGEEAAAAVRAAGGDAHAVTLDVTDPATVLAAARRVEERFGHLDVLVNNAGISGAGQAAPLDVRGQVPSSADLDIVRAVFETNVFGVIAVTNAMLPLLRRSPAPRIVNLSSDAASLTLTSDPDGRFAGLPPVAAYAPSKTALNALTVQYANELRKDGILVNAAAPGFCATDINQHTGHRTAAQGAEVVVRLATLGADGPTGGFFGEDGPIPW
;
A
#
# COMPACT_ATOMS: atom_id res chain seq x y z
N MET A 1 8.29 40.43 3.25
CA MET A 1 7.93 39.24 4.09
C MET A 1 8.27 38.01 3.28
N ASN A 2 9.34 37.29 3.64
CA ASN A 2 9.63 36.02 2.99
C ASN A 2 8.54 35.01 3.43
N GLU A 3 7.66 34.61 2.53
CA GLU A 3 6.85 33.41 2.71
C GLU A 3 7.84 32.24 2.87
N GLN A 4 8.02 31.78 4.08
CA GLN A 4 8.67 30.50 4.34
C GLN A 4 7.74 29.44 3.74
N THR A 5 8.00 29.05 2.50
CA THR A 5 7.35 27.90 1.87
C THR A 5 7.67 26.69 2.72
N THR A 6 6.70 26.24 3.51
CA THR A 6 6.82 24.97 4.25
C THR A 6 7.23 23.88 3.26
N PRO A 7 8.30 23.11 3.53
CA PRO A 7 8.71 22.04 2.63
C PRO A 7 7.54 21.10 2.33
N ARG A 8 7.35 20.75 1.06
CA ARG A 8 6.29 19.82 0.66
C ARG A 8 6.57 18.43 1.25
N PRO A 9 5.60 17.78 1.88
CA PRO A 9 5.78 16.41 2.33
C PRO A 9 6.08 15.48 1.16
N ILE A 10 6.92 14.48 1.39
CA ILE A 10 7.38 13.53 0.38
C ILE A 10 6.73 12.17 0.63
N ALA A 11 6.02 11.65 -0.35
CA ALA A 11 5.32 10.37 -0.27
C ALA A 11 5.84 9.37 -1.30
N LEU A 12 6.25 8.18 -0.87
CA LEU A 12 6.55 7.05 -1.74
C LEU A 12 5.40 6.05 -1.73
N ILE A 13 4.92 5.67 -2.92
CA ILE A 13 3.84 4.70 -3.07
C ILE A 13 4.35 3.54 -3.94
N THR A 14 4.37 2.33 -3.40
CA THR A 14 4.76 1.14 -4.17
C THR A 14 3.63 0.70 -5.11
N GLY A 15 3.96 0.26 -6.34
CA GLY A 15 2.95 -0.16 -7.32
C GLY A 15 2.01 0.96 -7.78
N ALA A 16 2.49 2.20 -7.82
CA ALA A 16 1.67 3.39 -8.06
C ALA A 16 1.46 3.75 -9.55
N ASN A 17 1.84 2.88 -10.47
CA ASN A 17 1.64 3.13 -11.91
C ASN A 17 0.19 2.91 -12.38
N LYS A 18 -0.68 2.30 -11.56
CA LYS A 18 -2.08 2.02 -11.88
C LYS A 18 -2.94 1.81 -10.64
N GLY A 19 -4.26 1.67 -10.83
CA GLY A 19 -5.22 1.32 -9.78
C GLY A 19 -5.23 2.27 -8.59
N ILE A 20 -5.38 1.73 -7.38
CA ILE A 20 -5.48 2.50 -6.14
C ILE A 20 -4.18 3.28 -5.87
N GLY A 21 -3.01 2.68 -6.13
CA GLY A 21 -1.73 3.37 -5.94
C GLY A 21 -1.61 4.63 -6.79
N ARG A 22 -2.04 4.59 -8.06
CA ARG A 22 -2.08 5.76 -8.93
C ARG A 22 -3.06 6.81 -8.43
N ALA A 23 -4.27 6.39 -8.07
CA ALA A 23 -5.29 7.31 -7.54
C ALA A 23 -4.82 7.97 -6.23
N THR A 24 -4.10 7.22 -5.36
CA THR A 24 -3.46 7.78 -4.16
C THR A 24 -2.41 8.83 -4.54
N ALA A 25 -1.58 8.55 -5.55
CA ALA A 25 -0.58 9.49 -6.04
C ALA A 25 -1.20 10.80 -6.56
N GLU A 26 -2.28 10.70 -7.32
CA GLU A 26 -3.03 11.85 -7.82
C GLU A 26 -3.62 12.70 -6.68
N GLN A 27 -4.21 12.05 -5.66
CA GLN A 27 -4.77 12.74 -4.49
C GLN A 27 -3.68 13.38 -3.61
N PHE A 28 -2.55 12.72 -3.39
CA PHE A 28 -1.41 13.31 -2.67
C PHE A 28 -0.84 14.53 -3.40
N ALA A 29 -0.71 14.44 -4.72
CA ALA A 29 -0.24 15.57 -5.53
C ALA A 29 -1.21 16.76 -5.46
N ALA A 30 -2.53 16.52 -5.46
CA ALA A 30 -3.55 17.54 -5.26
C ALA A 30 -3.49 18.19 -3.87
N LEU A 31 -2.99 17.48 -2.86
CA LEU A 31 -2.71 18.02 -1.52
C LEU A 31 -1.36 18.76 -1.44
N GLY A 32 -0.65 18.91 -2.55
CA GLY A 32 0.62 19.63 -2.62
C GLY A 32 1.85 18.82 -2.19
N MET A 33 1.74 17.50 -2.06
CA MET A 33 2.87 16.62 -1.74
C MET A 33 3.77 16.40 -2.97
N THR A 34 5.05 16.15 -2.76
CA THR A 34 5.93 15.54 -3.75
C THR A 34 5.73 14.03 -3.75
N VAL A 35 5.34 13.46 -4.89
CA VAL A 35 4.94 12.05 -4.98
C VAL A 35 5.97 11.22 -5.73
N LEU A 36 6.43 10.15 -5.10
CA LEU A 36 7.35 9.18 -5.67
C LEU A 36 6.56 7.95 -6.11
N ILE A 37 6.46 7.77 -7.43
CA ILE A 37 5.73 6.68 -8.07
C ILE A 37 6.63 5.46 -8.18
N GLY A 38 6.53 4.55 -7.21
CA GLY A 38 7.23 3.28 -7.23
C GLY A 38 6.61 2.32 -8.22
N ALA A 39 7.37 1.88 -9.22
CA ALA A 39 6.93 0.91 -10.22
C ALA A 39 8.07 0.00 -10.66
N ARG A 40 7.79 -1.32 -10.80
CA ARG A 40 8.79 -2.28 -11.28
C ARG A 40 9.20 -2.07 -12.74
N ASN A 41 8.27 -1.59 -13.56
CA ASN A 41 8.56 -1.20 -14.95
C ASN A 41 8.81 0.32 -15.01
N PRO A 42 10.04 0.77 -15.33
CA PRO A 42 10.39 2.19 -15.31
C PRO A 42 9.58 3.02 -16.30
N ARG A 43 9.21 2.47 -17.47
CA ARG A 43 8.37 3.16 -18.44
C ARG A 43 6.98 3.44 -17.90
N HIS A 44 6.32 2.45 -17.32
CA HIS A 44 4.98 2.64 -16.73
C HIS A 44 5.01 3.59 -15.53
N GLY A 45 6.11 3.57 -14.75
CA GLY A 45 6.32 4.53 -13.66
C GLY A 45 6.41 5.96 -14.18
N GLU A 46 7.18 6.17 -15.25
CA GLU A 46 7.35 7.50 -15.86
C GLU A 46 6.06 8.00 -16.53
N GLU A 47 5.32 7.14 -17.23
CA GLU A 47 4.02 7.47 -17.81
C GLU A 47 3.04 7.95 -16.72
N ALA A 48 3.01 7.27 -15.57
CA ALA A 48 2.17 7.67 -14.46
C ALA A 48 2.63 8.99 -13.82
N ALA A 49 3.93 9.17 -13.62
CA ALA A 49 4.48 10.41 -13.08
C ALA A 49 4.23 11.60 -14.02
N ALA A 50 4.40 11.40 -15.33
CA ALA A 50 4.11 12.43 -16.34
C ALA A 50 2.65 12.86 -16.32
N ALA A 51 1.71 11.92 -16.14
CA ALA A 51 0.28 12.24 -16.06
C ALA A 51 -0.05 13.08 -14.82
N VAL A 52 0.56 12.77 -13.64
CA VAL A 52 0.40 13.58 -12.42
C VAL A 52 0.98 14.98 -12.62
N ARG A 53 2.15 15.10 -13.26
CA ARG A 53 2.76 16.41 -13.57
C ARG A 53 1.92 17.21 -14.57
N ALA A 54 1.34 16.57 -15.57
CA ALA A 54 0.45 17.22 -16.55
C ALA A 54 -0.82 17.79 -15.89
N ALA A 55 -1.25 17.20 -14.75
CA ALA A 55 -2.32 17.72 -13.92
C ALA A 55 -1.86 18.80 -12.90
N GLY A 56 -0.60 19.26 -12.98
CA GLY A 56 -0.05 20.30 -12.12
C GLY A 56 0.59 19.80 -10.81
N GLY A 57 0.65 18.50 -10.61
CA GLY A 57 1.28 17.90 -9.42
C GLY A 57 2.81 17.80 -9.54
N ASP A 58 3.47 17.53 -8.42
CA ASP A 58 4.90 17.20 -8.35
C ASP A 58 5.09 15.70 -8.18
N ALA A 59 5.55 15.01 -9.24
CA ALA A 59 5.69 13.56 -9.24
C ALA A 59 6.96 13.09 -9.96
N HIS A 60 7.57 12.03 -9.39
CA HIS A 60 8.81 11.43 -9.89
C HIS A 60 8.70 9.91 -9.92
N ALA A 61 9.12 9.29 -11.02
CA ALA A 61 9.19 7.84 -11.11
C ALA A 61 10.38 7.28 -10.32
N VAL A 62 10.15 6.20 -9.60
CA VAL A 62 11.18 5.42 -8.90
C VAL A 62 11.05 3.96 -9.33
N THR A 63 12.10 3.41 -9.95
CA THR A 63 12.11 1.97 -10.27
C THR A 63 12.18 1.18 -8.97
N LEU A 64 11.15 0.39 -8.70
CA LEU A 64 11.00 -0.35 -7.44
C LEU A 64 10.17 -1.62 -7.68
N ASP A 65 10.84 -2.76 -7.68
CA ASP A 65 10.24 -4.07 -7.53
C ASP A 65 10.39 -4.49 -6.07
N VAL A 66 9.28 -4.67 -5.37
CA VAL A 66 9.29 -4.98 -3.94
C VAL A 66 9.86 -6.38 -3.64
N THR A 67 9.94 -7.24 -4.67
CA THR A 67 10.51 -8.60 -4.58
C THR A 67 12.00 -8.66 -4.98
N ASP A 68 12.58 -7.54 -5.42
CA ASP A 68 14.00 -7.44 -5.77
C ASP A 68 14.75 -6.52 -4.80
N PRO A 69 15.53 -7.09 -3.85
CA PRO A 69 16.29 -6.30 -2.87
C PRO A 69 17.22 -5.25 -3.49
N ALA A 70 17.75 -5.51 -4.69
CA ALA A 70 18.65 -4.57 -5.34
C ALA A 70 17.90 -3.29 -5.76
N THR A 71 16.70 -3.41 -6.32
CA THR A 71 15.87 -2.25 -6.68
C THR A 71 15.34 -1.52 -5.44
N VAL A 72 15.00 -2.24 -4.37
CA VAL A 72 14.57 -1.66 -3.09
C VAL A 72 15.68 -0.77 -2.50
N LEU A 73 16.90 -1.27 -2.42
CA LEU A 73 18.05 -0.51 -1.92
C LEU A 73 18.41 0.67 -2.83
N ALA A 74 18.33 0.49 -4.15
CA ALA A 74 18.56 1.57 -5.11
C ALA A 74 17.50 2.68 -4.98
N ALA A 75 16.23 2.30 -4.76
CA ALA A 75 15.15 3.25 -4.52
C ALA A 75 15.40 4.07 -3.23
N ALA A 76 15.80 3.41 -2.13
CA ALA A 76 16.10 4.10 -0.88
C ALA A 76 17.25 5.12 -1.04
N ARG A 77 18.36 4.71 -1.69
CA ARG A 77 19.47 5.64 -2.01
C ARG A 77 19.02 6.82 -2.85
N ARG A 78 18.22 6.60 -3.90
CA ARG A 78 17.71 7.68 -4.75
C ARG A 78 16.84 8.67 -3.98
N VAL A 79 16.00 8.19 -3.05
CA VAL A 79 15.18 9.06 -2.18
C VAL A 79 16.08 9.84 -1.24
N GLU A 80 17.09 9.20 -0.65
CA GLU A 80 18.06 9.85 0.24
C GLU A 80 18.83 10.97 -0.47
N GLU A 81 19.42 10.67 -1.63
CA GLU A 81 20.23 11.61 -2.40
C GLU A 81 19.45 12.83 -2.89
N ARG A 82 18.18 12.64 -3.24
CA ARG A 82 17.39 13.71 -3.84
C ARG A 82 16.59 14.52 -2.82
N PHE A 83 16.12 13.88 -1.76
CA PHE A 83 15.16 14.47 -0.83
C PHE A 83 15.64 14.47 0.62
N GLY A 84 16.56 13.58 0.99
CA GLY A 84 17.14 13.50 2.33
C GLY A 84 16.24 12.83 3.39
N HIS A 85 14.92 12.79 3.17
CA HIS A 85 13.93 12.21 4.08
C HIS A 85 12.72 11.65 3.31
N LEU A 86 11.83 10.98 4.02
CA LEU A 86 10.54 10.49 3.52
C LEU A 86 9.47 10.71 4.60
N ASP A 87 8.35 11.35 4.26
CA ASP A 87 7.27 11.60 5.21
C ASP A 87 6.23 10.50 5.20
N VAL A 88 5.89 9.97 4.02
CA VAL A 88 4.85 8.96 3.87
C VAL A 88 5.36 7.78 3.04
N LEU A 89 5.21 6.58 3.59
CA LEU A 89 5.36 5.33 2.85
C LEU A 89 4.00 4.65 2.69
N VAL A 90 3.57 4.40 1.46
CA VAL A 90 2.39 3.59 1.15
C VAL A 90 2.84 2.27 0.53
N ASN A 91 2.74 1.19 1.28
CA ASN A 91 2.93 -0.17 0.79
C ASN A 91 1.65 -0.64 0.08
N ASN A 92 1.52 -0.25 -1.19
CA ASN A 92 0.34 -0.55 -2.01
C ASN A 92 0.57 -1.73 -2.97
N ALA A 93 1.80 -2.01 -3.39
CA ALA A 93 2.09 -3.13 -4.28
C ALA A 93 1.54 -4.45 -3.72
N GLY A 94 0.80 -5.19 -4.54
CA GLY A 94 0.21 -6.46 -4.14
C GLY A 94 -0.34 -7.23 -5.32
N ILE A 95 -0.47 -8.56 -5.16
CA ILE A 95 -1.05 -9.48 -6.12
C ILE A 95 -2.04 -10.41 -5.43
N SER A 96 -3.03 -10.91 -6.20
CA SER A 96 -4.05 -11.84 -5.68
C SER A 96 -3.69 -13.31 -5.90
N GLY A 97 -2.72 -13.60 -6.77
CA GLY A 97 -2.41 -14.97 -7.20
C GLY A 97 -3.32 -15.51 -8.32
N ALA A 98 -4.38 -14.79 -8.67
CA ALA A 98 -5.28 -15.20 -9.77
C ALA A 98 -4.66 -14.99 -11.17
N GLY A 99 -3.56 -14.23 -11.29
CA GLY A 99 -2.94 -13.92 -12.57
C GLY A 99 -3.92 -13.22 -13.52
N GLN A 100 -4.11 -13.79 -14.73
CA GLN A 100 -5.10 -13.33 -15.72
C GLN A 100 -6.42 -14.15 -15.68
N ALA A 101 -6.55 -15.07 -14.72
CA ALA A 101 -7.78 -15.83 -14.53
C ALA A 101 -8.93 -14.93 -14.06
N ALA A 102 -10.18 -15.45 -14.19
CA ALA A 102 -11.36 -14.69 -13.73
C ALA A 102 -11.23 -14.27 -12.24
N PRO A 103 -11.82 -13.16 -11.82
CA PRO A 103 -11.62 -12.57 -10.48
C PRO A 103 -11.92 -13.51 -9.32
N LEU A 104 -12.84 -14.47 -9.51
CA LEU A 104 -13.18 -15.50 -8.54
C LEU A 104 -12.62 -16.88 -8.90
N ASP A 105 -11.70 -16.94 -9.86
CA ASP A 105 -11.00 -18.17 -10.16
C ASP A 105 -9.93 -18.43 -9.10
N VAL A 106 -10.27 -19.29 -8.16
CA VAL A 106 -9.40 -19.70 -7.04
C VAL A 106 -8.66 -21.00 -7.33
N ARG A 107 -8.57 -21.43 -8.61
CA ARG A 107 -7.81 -22.63 -8.96
C ARG A 107 -6.37 -22.51 -8.45
N GLY A 108 -5.89 -23.55 -7.78
CA GLY A 108 -4.59 -23.56 -7.11
C GLY A 108 -4.53 -22.71 -5.82
N GLN A 109 -5.64 -22.14 -5.35
CA GLN A 109 -5.67 -21.39 -4.10
C GLN A 109 -6.57 -22.00 -3.01
N VAL A 110 -7.40 -23.02 -3.33
CA VAL A 110 -8.20 -23.71 -2.31
C VAL A 110 -7.26 -24.38 -1.29
N PRO A 111 -7.40 -24.15 0.03
CA PRO A 111 -6.41 -24.57 1.03
C PRO A 111 -6.02 -26.05 0.97
N SER A 112 -6.99 -26.95 0.72
CA SER A 112 -6.74 -28.40 0.66
C SER A 112 -5.99 -28.86 -0.60
N SER A 113 -5.85 -27.99 -1.61
CA SER A 113 -5.20 -28.28 -2.90
C SER A 113 -4.39 -27.11 -3.43
N ALA A 114 -3.90 -26.26 -2.54
CA ALA A 114 -3.20 -25.04 -2.92
C ALA A 114 -1.89 -25.34 -3.65
N ASP A 115 -1.67 -24.64 -4.76
CA ASP A 115 -0.38 -24.55 -5.40
C ASP A 115 0.55 -23.66 -4.56
N LEU A 116 1.58 -24.28 -3.98
CA LEU A 116 2.51 -23.57 -3.10
C LEU A 116 3.34 -22.50 -3.82
N ASP A 117 3.52 -22.59 -5.12
CA ASP A 117 4.26 -21.57 -5.87
C ASP A 117 3.41 -20.30 -6.02
N ILE A 118 2.09 -20.44 -6.20
CA ILE A 118 1.16 -19.31 -6.15
C ILE A 118 1.18 -18.68 -4.74
N VAL A 119 1.06 -19.50 -3.70
CA VAL A 119 1.08 -19.00 -2.31
C VAL A 119 2.37 -18.26 -2.02
N ARG A 120 3.54 -18.85 -2.35
CA ARG A 120 4.86 -18.20 -2.16
C ARG A 120 4.96 -16.87 -2.88
N ALA A 121 4.57 -16.80 -4.16
CA ALA A 121 4.63 -15.57 -4.94
C ALA A 121 3.76 -14.45 -4.35
N VAL A 122 2.58 -14.80 -3.83
CA VAL A 122 1.69 -13.83 -3.15
C VAL A 122 2.30 -13.35 -1.84
N PHE A 123 2.84 -14.24 -1.01
CA PHE A 123 3.50 -13.85 0.23
C PHE A 123 4.78 -13.06 -0.04
N GLU A 124 5.56 -13.42 -1.06
CA GLU A 124 6.77 -12.68 -1.45
C GLU A 124 6.45 -11.22 -1.75
N THR A 125 5.38 -10.95 -2.51
CA THR A 125 5.00 -9.58 -2.82
C THR A 125 4.30 -8.88 -1.65
N ASN A 126 3.27 -9.53 -1.07
CA ASN A 126 2.33 -8.86 -0.15
C ASN A 126 2.85 -8.77 1.29
N VAL A 127 3.85 -9.58 1.65
CA VAL A 127 4.39 -9.68 3.02
C VAL A 127 5.88 -9.36 3.04
N PHE A 128 6.71 -10.17 2.39
CA PHE A 128 8.17 -10.00 2.44
C PHE A 128 8.62 -8.73 1.72
N GLY A 129 8.00 -8.39 0.59
CA GLY A 129 8.24 -7.13 -0.10
C GLY A 129 7.91 -5.90 0.75
N VAL A 130 6.85 -5.96 1.56
CA VAL A 130 6.51 -4.88 2.50
C VAL A 130 7.58 -4.73 3.59
N ILE A 131 8.09 -5.85 4.13
CA ILE A 131 9.19 -5.83 5.10
C ILE A 131 10.43 -5.19 4.46
N ALA A 132 10.82 -5.66 3.27
CA ALA A 132 12.01 -5.17 2.59
C ALA A 132 11.96 -3.67 2.32
N VAL A 133 10.85 -3.17 1.76
CA VAL A 133 10.67 -1.75 1.47
C VAL A 133 10.60 -0.92 2.75
N THR A 134 9.82 -1.35 3.73
CA THR A 134 9.68 -0.61 5.00
C THR A 134 11.04 -0.46 5.66
N ASN A 135 11.81 -1.55 5.82
CA ASN A 135 13.13 -1.52 6.45
C ASN A 135 14.12 -0.62 5.69
N ALA A 136 14.12 -0.65 4.36
CA ALA A 136 14.97 0.21 3.55
C ALA A 136 14.63 1.69 3.68
N MET A 137 13.35 2.04 3.90
CA MET A 137 12.87 3.42 4.03
C MET A 137 12.89 3.95 5.47
N LEU A 138 13.01 3.08 6.49
CA LEU A 138 13.00 3.50 7.91
C LEU A 138 14.02 4.59 8.25
N PRO A 139 15.29 4.56 7.76
CA PRO A 139 16.24 5.63 8.05
C PRO A 139 15.77 7.00 7.55
N LEU A 140 15.02 7.03 6.44
CA LEU A 140 14.48 8.25 5.84
C LEU A 140 13.22 8.72 6.56
N LEU A 141 12.34 7.80 6.93
CA LEU A 141 11.14 8.08 7.72
C LEU A 141 11.48 8.66 9.09
N ARG A 142 12.55 8.17 9.74
CA ARG A 142 13.02 8.70 11.03
C ARG A 142 13.53 10.15 10.96
N ARG A 143 13.81 10.68 9.76
CA ARG A 143 14.21 12.08 9.54
C ARG A 143 13.02 13.01 9.32
N SER A 144 11.83 12.45 9.13
CA SER A 144 10.60 13.22 8.95
C SER A 144 10.09 13.77 10.29
N PRO A 145 9.55 15.00 10.32
CA PRO A 145 8.86 15.52 11.50
C PRO A 145 7.49 14.87 11.74
N ALA A 146 6.92 14.21 10.74
CA ALA A 146 5.58 13.61 10.82
C ALA A 146 5.49 12.33 9.97
N PRO A 147 6.23 11.25 10.30
CA PRO A 147 6.32 10.07 9.45
C PRO A 147 5.08 9.18 9.56
N ARG A 148 4.61 8.65 8.40
CA ARG A 148 3.45 7.75 8.30
C ARG A 148 3.76 6.56 7.42
N ILE A 149 3.30 5.39 7.84
CA ILE A 149 3.31 4.16 7.03
C ILE A 149 1.87 3.68 6.89
N VAL A 150 1.42 3.50 5.65
CA VAL A 150 0.10 2.94 5.33
C VAL A 150 0.29 1.65 4.54
N ASN A 151 -0.17 0.55 5.11
CA ASN A 151 -0.14 -0.76 4.46
C ASN A 151 -1.49 -1.04 3.80
N LEU A 152 -1.53 -1.18 2.48
CA LEU A 152 -2.77 -1.49 1.76
C LEU A 152 -3.15 -2.95 1.99
N SER A 153 -4.13 -3.15 2.85
CA SER A 153 -4.71 -4.43 3.22
C SER A 153 -6.01 -4.71 2.45
N SER A 154 -6.90 -5.45 3.02
CA SER A 154 -8.21 -5.82 2.48
C SER A 154 -9.14 -6.21 3.62
N ASP A 155 -10.43 -5.99 3.48
CA ASP A 155 -11.46 -6.49 4.41
C ASP A 155 -11.35 -8.01 4.61
N ALA A 156 -10.95 -8.74 3.55
CA ALA A 156 -10.72 -10.18 3.60
C ALA A 156 -9.55 -10.60 4.52
N ALA A 157 -8.79 -9.64 5.04
CA ALA A 157 -7.74 -9.88 6.02
C ALA A 157 -8.26 -9.99 7.46
N SER A 158 -9.49 -9.56 7.72
CA SER A 158 -10.13 -9.64 9.04
C SER A 158 -10.52 -11.08 9.35
N LEU A 159 -9.91 -11.66 10.37
CA LEU A 159 -10.30 -12.99 10.85
C LEU A 159 -11.72 -12.95 11.44
N THR A 160 -12.07 -11.86 12.12
CA THR A 160 -13.43 -11.66 12.68
C THR A 160 -14.49 -11.67 11.58
N LEU A 161 -14.26 -10.92 10.48
CA LEU A 161 -15.24 -10.84 9.39
C LEU A 161 -15.29 -12.12 8.54
N THR A 162 -14.15 -12.77 8.34
CA THR A 162 -14.08 -13.98 7.48
C THR A 162 -14.47 -15.26 8.18
N SER A 163 -14.47 -15.30 9.52
CA SER A 163 -14.93 -16.44 10.30
C SER A 163 -16.43 -16.43 10.61
N ASP A 164 -17.13 -15.34 10.30
CA ASP A 164 -18.57 -15.24 10.50
C ASP A 164 -19.32 -16.03 9.39
N PRO A 165 -20.03 -17.13 9.72
CA PRO A 165 -20.70 -17.95 8.73
C PRO A 165 -21.91 -17.27 8.10
N ASP A 166 -22.46 -16.22 8.72
CA ASP A 166 -23.59 -15.43 8.23
C ASP A 166 -23.15 -14.04 7.73
N GLY A 167 -21.85 -13.77 7.77
CA GLY A 167 -21.27 -12.49 7.43
C GLY A 167 -21.16 -12.25 5.91
N ARG A 168 -20.70 -11.06 5.54
CA ARG A 168 -20.56 -10.63 4.13
C ARG A 168 -19.57 -11.46 3.31
N PHE A 169 -18.73 -12.25 3.95
CA PHE A 169 -17.78 -13.17 3.30
C PHE A 169 -18.30 -14.61 3.24
N ALA A 170 -19.47 -14.89 3.84
CA ALA A 170 -20.12 -16.20 3.77
C ALA A 170 -20.38 -16.57 2.29
N GLY A 171 -20.07 -17.79 1.91
CA GLY A 171 -20.26 -18.28 0.54
C GLY A 171 -19.16 -17.86 -0.46
N LEU A 172 -18.19 -17.06 -0.08
CA LEU A 172 -17.00 -16.86 -0.92
C LEU A 172 -16.08 -18.09 -0.85
N PRO A 173 -15.43 -18.48 -1.96
CA PRO A 173 -14.52 -19.60 -1.94
C PRO A 173 -13.33 -19.32 -1.02
N PRO A 174 -12.90 -20.29 -0.18
CA PRO A 174 -11.73 -20.13 0.68
C PRO A 174 -10.45 -20.08 -0.16
N VAL A 175 -9.50 -19.24 0.25
CA VAL A 175 -8.21 -19.10 -0.44
C VAL A 175 -7.04 -19.18 0.53
N ALA A 176 -5.96 -19.84 0.10
CA ALA A 176 -4.73 -20.00 0.89
C ALA A 176 -3.70 -18.89 0.66
N ALA A 177 -3.85 -18.08 -0.38
CA ALA A 177 -2.84 -17.09 -0.76
C ALA A 177 -3.22 -15.66 -0.35
N TYR A 178 -4.18 -15.03 -1.03
CA TYR A 178 -4.43 -13.59 -0.91
C TYR A 178 -4.89 -13.17 0.50
N ALA A 179 -6.02 -13.70 0.98
CA ALA A 179 -6.57 -13.31 2.29
C ALA A 179 -5.57 -13.61 3.43
N PRO A 180 -4.95 -14.81 3.53
CA PRO A 180 -3.92 -15.05 4.54
C PRO A 180 -2.71 -14.12 4.44
N SER A 181 -2.27 -13.73 3.23
CA SER A 181 -1.18 -12.76 3.08
C SER A 181 -1.55 -11.38 3.62
N LYS A 182 -2.81 -10.96 3.43
CA LYS A 182 -3.29 -9.67 3.97
C LYS A 182 -3.51 -9.72 5.49
N THR A 183 -3.90 -10.88 6.05
CA THR A 183 -3.92 -11.11 7.50
C THR A 183 -2.50 -11.04 8.09
N ALA A 184 -1.52 -11.65 7.43
CA ALA A 184 -0.11 -11.53 7.83
C ALA A 184 0.39 -10.08 7.76
N LEU A 185 -0.01 -9.32 6.74
CA LEU A 185 0.29 -7.89 6.63
C LEU A 185 -0.35 -7.07 7.78
N ASN A 186 -1.58 -7.41 8.19
CA ASN A 186 -2.23 -6.81 9.35
C ASN A 186 -1.42 -7.07 10.63
N ALA A 187 -0.98 -8.30 10.85
CA ALA A 187 -0.12 -8.64 11.98
C ALA A 187 1.20 -7.86 11.96
N LEU A 188 1.86 -7.74 10.80
CA LEU A 188 3.07 -6.92 10.63
C LEU A 188 2.81 -5.44 10.91
N THR A 189 1.66 -4.90 10.51
CA THR A 189 1.26 -3.52 10.80
C THR A 189 1.28 -3.25 12.30
N VAL A 190 0.71 -4.16 13.10
CA VAL A 190 0.71 -4.06 14.56
C VAL A 190 2.15 -4.12 15.12
N GLN A 191 2.99 -5.05 14.62
CA GLN A 191 4.37 -5.18 15.09
C GLN A 191 5.21 -3.93 14.77
N TYR A 192 5.13 -3.40 13.56
CA TYR A 192 5.78 -2.13 13.20
C TYR A 192 5.25 -0.95 14.01
N ALA A 193 3.94 -0.87 14.25
CA ALA A 193 3.36 0.18 15.08
C ALA A 193 3.90 0.16 16.50
N ASN A 194 4.06 -1.05 17.09
CA ASN A 194 4.60 -1.23 18.43
C ASN A 194 6.10 -0.85 18.50
N GLU A 195 6.91 -1.30 17.53
CA GLU A 195 8.33 -1.00 17.47
C GLU A 195 8.60 0.49 17.27
N LEU A 196 7.88 1.10 16.31
CA LEU A 196 8.17 2.44 15.80
C LEU A 196 7.42 3.56 16.56
N ARG A 197 6.60 3.22 17.55
CA ARG A 197 5.92 4.21 18.41
C ARG A 197 6.89 5.18 19.07
N LYS A 198 8.03 4.68 19.53
CA LYS A 198 9.12 5.50 20.13
C LYS A 198 9.72 6.51 19.15
N ASP A 199 9.63 6.24 17.86
CA ASP A 199 10.15 7.08 16.78
C ASP A 199 9.05 8.06 16.26
N GLY A 200 7.85 8.07 16.86
CA GLY A 200 6.71 8.90 16.46
C GLY A 200 6.12 8.52 15.09
N ILE A 201 6.45 7.33 14.56
CA ILE A 201 5.95 6.84 13.27
C ILE A 201 4.58 6.19 13.46
N LEU A 202 3.53 6.72 12.81
CA LEU A 202 2.22 6.08 12.81
C LEU A 202 2.16 5.03 11.68
N VAL A 203 1.77 3.81 12.04
CA VAL A 203 1.68 2.68 11.11
C VAL A 203 0.28 2.09 11.16
N ASN A 204 -0.45 2.11 10.04
CA ASN A 204 -1.83 1.61 9.98
C ASN A 204 -2.09 0.79 8.71
N ALA A 205 -3.06 -0.11 8.79
CA ALA A 205 -3.57 -0.88 7.66
C ALA A 205 -4.82 -0.21 7.08
N ALA A 206 -4.90 -0.13 5.74
CA ALA A 206 -6.02 0.43 4.99
C ALA A 206 -6.72 -0.65 4.17
N ALA A 207 -8.03 -0.82 4.35
CA ALA A 207 -8.88 -1.61 3.47
C ALA A 207 -9.66 -0.69 2.53
N PRO A 208 -9.35 -0.69 1.22
CA PRO A 208 -9.96 0.22 0.25
C PRO A 208 -11.38 -0.18 -0.16
N GLY A 209 -11.87 -1.33 0.31
CA GLY A 209 -13.08 -1.97 -0.18
C GLY A 209 -12.87 -2.65 -1.54
N PHE A 210 -13.95 -3.11 -2.17
CA PHE A 210 -13.90 -3.84 -3.45
C PHE A 210 -13.85 -2.85 -4.63
N CYS A 211 -12.65 -2.39 -4.97
CA CYS A 211 -12.41 -1.41 -6.03
C CYS A 211 -12.22 -2.06 -7.39
N ALA A 212 -12.77 -1.45 -8.45
CA ALA A 212 -12.57 -1.84 -9.84
C ALA A 212 -11.13 -1.55 -10.29
N THR A 213 -10.28 -2.56 -10.28
CA THR A 213 -8.86 -2.49 -10.65
C THR A 213 -8.43 -3.76 -11.37
N ASP A 214 -7.23 -3.77 -11.94
CA ASP A 214 -6.70 -4.95 -12.67
C ASP A 214 -6.61 -6.21 -11.80
N ILE A 215 -6.46 -6.06 -10.47
CA ILE A 215 -6.32 -7.20 -9.56
C ILE A 215 -7.58 -8.08 -9.52
N ASN A 216 -8.74 -7.51 -9.87
CA ASN A 216 -10.04 -8.17 -9.94
C ASN A 216 -10.75 -7.94 -11.29
N GLN A 217 -9.98 -7.65 -12.37
CA GLN A 217 -10.51 -7.41 -13.71
C GLN A 217 -11.64 -6.38 -13.75
N HIS A 218 -11.53 -5.34 -12.93
CA HIS A 218 -12.47 -4.21 -12.84
C HIS A 218 -13.91 -4.59 -12.41
N THR A 219 -14.07 -5.71 -11.68
CA THR A 219 -15.39 -6.16 -11.20
C THR A 219 -15.84 -5.49 -9.89
N GLY A 220 -14.99 -4.66 -9.29
CA GLY A 220 -15.33 -3.92 -8.08
C GLY A 220 -16.46 -2.89 -8.31
N HIS A 221 -17.20 -2.59 -7.24
CA HIS A 221 -18.26 -1.58 -7.26
C HIS A 221 -17.78 -0.17 -6.84
N ARG A 222 -16.56 -0.06 -6.34
CA ARG A 222 -15.89 1.20 -5.99
C ARG A 222 -14.88 1.59 -7.06
N THR A 223 -14.67 2.88 -7.24
CA THR A 223 -13.57 3.37 -8.08
C THR A 223 -12.23 3.28 -7.35
N ALA A 224 -11.13 3.29 -8.09
CA ALA A 224 -9.79 3.38 -7.50
C ALA A 224 -9.61 4.67 -6.66
N ALA A 225 -10.24 5.78 -7.09
CA ALA A 225 -10.22 7.05 -6.37
C ALA A 225 -10.90 6.95 -4.99
N GLN A 226 -12.07 6.31 -4.93
CA GLN A 226 -12.76 6.04 -3.66
C GLN A 226 -11.94 5.12 -2.76
N GLY A 227 -11.25 4.12 -3.32
CA GLY A 227 -10.37 3.24 -2.54
C GLY A 227 -9.11 3.95 -2.01
N ALA A 228 -8.66 5.02 -2.68
CA ALA A 228 -7.53 5.82 -2.23
C ALA A 228 -7.85 6.71 -1.01
N GLU A 229 -9.11 7.08 -0.79
CA GLU A 229 -9.51 8.02 0.27
C GLU A 229 -9.09 7.54 1.67
N VAL A 230 -9.25 6.25 1.99
CA VAL A 230 -8.81 5.70 3.28
C VAL A 230 -7.28 5.77 3.42
N VAL A 231 -6.54 5.56 2.33
CA VAL A 231 -5.07 5.65 2.32
C VAL A 231 -4.64 7.09 2.59
N VAL A 232 -5.26 8.05 1.88
CA VAL A 232 -4.98 9.48 2.06
C VAL A 232 -5.30 9.93 3.47
N ARG A 233 -6.45 9.55 4.02
CA ARG A 233 -6.84 9.85 5.40
C ARG A 233 -5.80 9.36 6.41
N LEU A 234 -5.31 8.13 6.28
CA LEU A 234 -4.32 7.57 7.19
C LEU A 234 -2.92 8.18 7.01
N ALA A 235 -2.56 8.56 5.79
CA ALA A 235 -1.29 9.21 5.48
C ALA A 235 -1.21 10.66 5.95
N THR A 236 -2.37 11.31 6.17
CA THR A 236 -2.46 12.73 6.58
C THR A 236 -2.89 12.91 8.04
N LEU A 237 -2.85 11.84 8.85
CA LEU A 237 -3.16 11.90 10.28
C LEU A 237 -2.24 12.90 11.01
N GLY A 238 -2.80 13.62 11.97
CA GLY A 238 -2.03 14.41 12.93
C GLY A 238 -1.10 13.55 13.80
N ALA A 239 -0.23 14.19 14.57
CA ALA A 239 0.74 13.49 15.42
C ALA A 239 0.09 12.57 16.46
N ASP A 240 -1.08 12.94 16.96
CA ASP A 240 -1.87 12.18 17.95
C ASP A 240 -2.82 11.17 17.30
N GLY A 241 -2.66 10.90 16.01
CA GLY A 241 -3.48 9.94 15.27
C GLY A 241 -3.30 8.50 15.73
N PRO A 242 -4.23 7.61 15.35
CA PRO A 242 -4.12 6.19 15.67
C PRO A 242 -2.88 5.55 15.02
N THR A 243 -2.33 4.56 15.71
CA THR A 243 -1.27 3.69 15.18
C THR A 243 -1.54 2.25 15.57
N GLY A 244 -1.25 1.30 14.70
CA GLY A 244 -1.54 -0.12 14.88
C GLY A 244 -3.01 -0.46 14.66
N GLY A 245 -3.76 0.37 13.93
CA GLY A 245 -5.16 0.14 13.61
C GLY A 245 -5.39 -0.37 12.19
N PHE A 246 -6.57 -0.93 11.97
CA PHE A 246 -7.05 -1.40 10.68
C PHE A 246 -8.33 -0.61 10.32
N PHE A 247 -8.33 0.05 9.17
CA PHE A 247 -9.37 1.02 8.82
C PHE A 247 -9.90 0.80 7.40
N GLY A 248 -11.22 0.90 7.28
CA GLY A 248 -11.93 0.98 6.01
C GLY A 248 -12.51 2.38 5.78
N GLU A 249 -13.46 2.45 4.84
CA GLU A 249 -14.20 3.68 4.52
C GLU A 249 -14.91 4.25 5.76
N ASP A 250 -15.68 3.40 6.43
CA ASP A 250 -16.57 3.77 7.53
C ASP A 250 -15.85 3.86 8.90
N GLY A 251 -14.53 3.66 8.93
CA GLY A 251 -13.78 3.70 10.18
C GLY A 251 -13.01 2.42 10.50
N PRO A 252 -12.83 2.09 11.79
CA PRO A 252 -12.10 0.90 12.22
C PRO A 252 -12.77 -0.40 11.78
N ILE A 253 -11.95 -1.36 11.33
CA ILE A 253 -12.35 -2.72 11.00
C ILE A 253 -11.80 -3.65 12.09
N PRO A 254 -12.55 -4.66 12.57
CA PRO A 254 -12.01 -5.65 13.50
C PRO A 254 -10.93 -6.50 12.79
N TRP A 255 -9.95 -6.97 13.59
CA TRP A 255 -8.87 -7.84 13.10
C TRP A 255 -9.35 -9.22 12.63
#